data_8c46acbc0847b9efb83734bcbf8384e1
#
_entry.id   8c46acbc0847b9efb83734bcbf8384e1
#
_cell.length_a   1.000
_cell.length_b   1.000
_cell.length_c   1.000
_cell.angle_alpha   90.00
_cell.angle_beta   90.00
_cell.angle_gamma   90.00
#
_symmetry.space_group_name_H-M   'P 1'
#
loop_
_entity.id
_entity.type
_entity.pdbx_description
1 polymer ?
#
loop_
_entity_poly.entity_id
_entity_poly.type
_entity_poly.pdbx_seq_one_letter_code
_entity_poly.pdbx_strand_id
1 'polypeptide(L)'
;LWAVHLQSHDKIYIRYSDSQEYLGEKSLDEELDGIPAAQRHYIDELHLMTGIRSFRTIFFGPFVSALLDRKIDEAKKLYSQIKNDYPIRITRDLDTAKKWVKEKARGRIEDGKKIPVERYGIFADSRSGRLLPEAIPPKMTSDFNPGRWFLDTADYVDSSYFMEIPATEFNCQGLEVDWAVVAWDASMRPTKDGWSYHKLTRYSGGNKQRFQGSYWQNIRKPELQQYRKNAHRVLLTRARQGIVIFVPSGDPDDHTRKPEYYDGIFNYFKEIGIEEIP
;
A
#
# COMPACT_ATOMS: atom_id res chain seq x y z
N LEU A 1 17.46 0.54 6.76
CA LEU A 1 18.93 0.60 6.83
C LEU A 1 19.46 -0.56 7.66
N TRP A 2 20.13 -1.52 7.02
CA TRP A 2 20.89 -2.52 7.74
C TRP A 2 22.33 -2.04 7.83
N ALA A 3 22.65 -1.27 8.87
CA ALA A 3 24.03 -1.00 9.23
C ALA A 3 24.52 -2.17 10.07
N VAL A 4 25.45 -2.97 9.56
CA VAL A 4 26.12 -4.00 10.36
C VAL A 4 27.23 -3.31 11.14
N HIS A 5 27.04 -3.16 12.46
CA HIS A 5 28.07 -2.68 13.36
C HIS A 5 29.04 -3.83 13.65
N LEU A 6 30.26 -3.72 13.16
CA LEU A 6 31.35 -4.58 13.58
C LEU A 6 32.23 -3.77 14.52
N GLN A 7 32.19 -4.11 15.81
CA GLN A 7 33.11 -3.56 16.79
C GLN A 7 34.37 -4.42 16.85
N SER A 8 35.50 -3.85 16.49
CA SER A 8 36.78 -4.49 16.63
C SER A 8 37.76 -3.40 17.14
N HIS A 9 38.27 -3.57 18.36
CA HIS A 9 39.32 -2.78 18.95
C HIS A 9 39.12 -1.24 18.85
N ASP A 10 38.13 -0.71 19.53
CA ASP A 10 37.78 0.71 19.64
C ASP A 10 37.46 1.46 18.34
N LYS A 11 37.24 0.78 17.22
CA LYS A 11 36.84 1.39 15.96
C LYS A 11 35.51 0.82 15.48
N ILE A 12 34.58 1.72 15.20
CA ILE A 12 33.30 1.37 14.57
C ILE A 12 33.47 1.53 13.06
N TYR A 13 33.21 0.46 12.30
CA TYR A 13 33.17 0.49 10.84
C TYR A 13 31.73 0.33 10.38
N ILE A 14 31.29 1.19 9.46
CA ILE A 14 29.97 1.08 8.84
C ILE A 14 30.16 0.57 7.43
N ARG A 15 29.48 -0.54 7.13
CA ARG A 15 29.33 -1.05 5.78
C ARG A 15 27.93 -0.69 5.30
N TYR A 16 27.83 -0.14 4.12
CA TYR A 16 26.57 0.33 3.55
C TYR A 16 26.54 0.15 2.03
N SER A 17 25.36 0.21 1.46
CA SER A 17 25.14 0.30 0.02
C SER A 17 24.26 1.48 -0.29
N ASP A 18 24.29 1.92 -1.53
CA ASP A 18 23.42 2.99 -2.00
C ASP A 18 21.98 2.49 -2.12
N SER A 19 21.13 2.93 -1.21
CA SER A 19 19.71 2.58 -1.19
C SER A 19 18.83 3.82 -1.04
N GLN A 20 19.18 4.90 -1.73
CA GLN A 20 18.52 6.20 -1.63
C GLN A 20 17.00 6.15 -1.82
N GLU A 21 16.48 5.16 -2.54
CA GLU A 21 15.04 5.00 -2.78
C GLU A 21 14.21 4.69 -1.51
N TYR A 22 14.85 4.28 -0.41
CA TYR A 22 14.14 3.77 0.79
C TYR A 22 14.39 4.56 2.07
N LEU A 23 15.25 5.58 2.04
CA LEU A 23 15.73 6.28 3.24
C LEU A 23 14.90 7.48 3.69
N GLY A 24 13.69 7.69 3.20
CA GLY A 24 12.87 8.81 3.66
C GLY A 24 13.51 10.18 3.35
N GLU A 25 13.38 11.14 4.25
CA GLU A 25 13.73 12.55 4.02
C GLU A 25 15.22 12.88 4.09
N LYS A 26 16.03 11.99 4.66
CA LYS A 26 17.46 12.20 4.78
C LYS A 26 18.21 11.43 3.71
N SER A 27 19.14 12.08 3.05
CA SER A 27 20.09 11.42 2.18
C SER A 27 20.98 10.46 2.99
N LEU A 28 21.51 9.42 2.35
CA LEU A 28 22.48 8.53 3.00
C LEU A 28 23.69 9.32 3.52
N ASP A 29 24.09 10.37 2.81
CA ASP A 29 25.20 11.24 3.19
C ASP A 29 24.90 11.99 4.50
N GLU A 30 23.67 12.48 4.71
CA GLU A 30 23.25 13.12 5.97
C GLU A 30 23.23 12.13 7.15
N GLU A 31 22.83 10.88 6.92
CA GLU A 31 22.84 9.82 7.96
C GLU A 31 24.28 9.37 8.30
N LEU A 32 25.18 9.47 7.34
CA LEU A 32 26.60 9.17 7.53
C LEU A 32 27.40 10.39 8.04
N ASP A 33 26.76 11.55 8.10
CA ASP A 33 27.41 12.75 8.59
C ASP A 33 27.89 12.57 10.04
N GLY A 34 29.12 13.01 10.31
CA GLY A 34 29.78 12.76 11.61
C GLY A 34 30.56 11.43 11.69
N ILE A 35 30.47 10.53 10.69
CA ILE A 35 31.31 9.33 10.66
C ILE A 35 32.55 9.60 9.81
N PRO A 36 33.76 9.40 10.33
CA PRO A 36 34.98 9.61 9.55
C PRO A 36 35.02 8.79 8.27
N ALA A 37 35.44 9.37 7.17
CA ALA A 37 35.50 8.70 5.87
C ALA A 37 36.29 7.37 5.88
N ALA A 38 37.35 7.29 6.70
CA ALA A 38 38.12 6.07 6.89
C ALA A 38 37.34 4.92 7.56
N GLN A 39 36.19 5.21 8.15
CA GLN A 39 35.31 4.24 8.79
C GLN A 39 34.06 3.92 7.91
N ARG A 40 33.93 4.55 6.75
CA ARG A 40 32.83 4.31 5.79
C ARG A 40 33.33 3.36 4.71
N HIS A 41 32.68 2.22 4.58
CA HIS A 41 33.00 1.23 3.54
C HIS A 41 31.76 1.01 2.66
N TYR A 42 31.76 1.56 1.49
CA TYR A 42 30.73 1.27 0.48
C TYR A 42 30.93 -0.14 -0.05
N ILE A 43 29.87 -0.94 -0.05
CA ILE A 43 29.87 -2.32 -0.54
C ILE A 43 28.63 -2.49 -1.42
N ASP A 44 28.84 -2.59 -2.71
CA ASP A 44 27.78 -2.68 -3.72
C ASP A 44 26.90 -3.95 -3.52
N GLU A 45 27.52 -5.04 -3.09
CA GLU A 45 26.86 -6.32 -2.83
C GLU A 45 25.85 -6.27 -1.67
N LEU A 46 25.92 -5.25 -0.83
CA LEU A 46 24.91 -5.02 0.22
C LEU A 46 23.63 -4.36 -0.33
N HIS A 47 23.66 -3.89 -1.58
CA HIS A 47 22.49 -3.33 -2.22
C HIS A 47 21.51 -4.44 -2.60
N LEU A 48 20.37 -4.48 -1.95
CA LEU A 48 19.32 -5.46 -2.23
C LEU A 48 18.52 -5.04 -3.46
N MET A 49 19.07 -5.33 -4.63
CA MET A 49 18.44 -5.05 -5.94
C MET A 49 17.19 -5.89 -6.20
N THR A 50 17.14 -7.10 -5.64
CA THR A 50 16.06 -8.04 -5.91
C THR A 50 14.98 -7.92 -4.85
N GLY A 51 13.81 -7.46 -5.24
CA GLY A 51 12.63 -7.50 -4.39
C GLY A 51 12.20 -8.96 -4.16
N ILE A 52 12.54 -9.53 -3.01
CA ILE A 52 12.17 -10.93 -2.65
C ILE A 52 10.65 -11.13 -2.74
N ARG A 53 9.86 -10.08 -2.52
CA ARG A 53 8.40 -10.10 -2.52
C ARG A 53 7.80 -10.30 -3.89
N SER A 54 8.46 -9.76 -4.90
CA SER A 54 8.00 -9.80 -6.30
C SER A 54 9.11 -10.37 -7.18
N PHE A 55 9.48 -11.63 -6.89
CA PHE A 55 10.56 -12.32 -7.59
C PHE A 55 10.33 -12.50 -9.11
N ARG A 56 9.07 -12.31 -9.56
CA ARG A 56 8.70 -12.45 -10.98
C ARG A 56 9.10 -11.24 -11.82
N THR A 57 9.31 -10.09 -11.19
CA THR A 57 9.73 -8.90 -11.92
C THR A 57 10.50 -7.90 -11.06
N ILE A 58 11.72 -7.61 -11.50
CA ILE A 58 12.58 -6.60 -10.87
C ILE A 58 12.04 -5.18 -11.07
N PHE A 59 11.12 -4.98 -12.02
CA PHE A 59 10.55 -3.67 -12.34
C PHE A 59 9.35 -3.27 -11.48
N PHE A 60 8.86 -4.17 -10.61
CA PHE A 60 7.67 -3.88 -9.81
C PHE A 60 7.92 -2.80 -8.75
N GLY A 61 9.04 -2.86 -8.03
CA GLY A 61 9.44 -1.81 -7.07
C GLY A 61 9.60 -0.43 -7.73
N PRO A 62 10.41 -0.31 -8.80
CA PRO A 62 10.49 0.90 -9.60
C PRO A 62 9.13 1.40 -10.13
N PHE A 63 8.25 0.48 -10.58
CA PHE A 63 6.90 0.84 -11.01
C PHE A 63 6.09 1.51 -9.87
N VAL A 64 6.08 0.88 -8.68
CA VAL A 64 5.35 1.44 -7.52
C VAL A 64 5.94 2.80 -7.12
N SER A 65 7.26 2.98 -7.21
CA SER A 65 7.91 4.26 -6.96
C SER A 65 7.48 5.31 -7.98
N ALA A 66 7.57 5.03 -9.27
CA ALA A 66 7.14 5.95 -10.34
C ALA A 66 5.65 6.31 -10.22
N LEU A 67 4.79 5.34 -9.88
CA LEU A 67 3.37 5.54 -9.63
C LEU A 67 3.14 6.51 -8.47
N LEU A 68 3.78 6.28 -7.33
CA LEU A 68 3.62 7.12 -6.15
C LEU A 68 4.31 8.49 -6.28
N ASP A 69 5.31 8.61 -7.15
CA ASP A 69 5.97 9.89 -7.49
C ASP A 69 5.27 10.66 -8.61
N ARG A 70 4.16 10.12 -9.15
CA ARG A 70 3.42 10.72 -10.26
C ARG A 70 4.25 10.89 -11.55
N LYS A 71 5.25 10.07 -11.74
CA LYS A 71 6.04 10.00 -12.97
C LYS A 71 5.28 9.15 -14.01
N ILE A 72 4.26 9.74 -14.62
CA ILE A 72 3.26 9.02 -15.43
C ILE A 72 3.90 8.24 -16.57
N ASP A 73 4.78 8.86 -17.35
CA ASP A 73 5.41 8.21 -18.51
C ASP A 73 6.34 7.07 -18.10
N GLU A 74 7.08 7.25 -16.99
CA GLU A 74 7.92 6.20 -16.41
C GLU A 74 7.05 5.05 -15.89
N ALA A 75 5.96 5.36 -15.18
CA ALA A 75 5.02 4.36 -14.69
C ALA A 75 4.36 3.57 -15.84
N LYS A 76 3.96 4.22 -16.94
CA LYS A 76 3.45 3.56 -18.16
C LYS A 76 4.47 2.58 -18.74
N LYS A 77 5.72 3.04 -18.90
CA LYS A 77 6.81 2.22 -19.44
C LYS A 77 7.06 1.00 -18.57
N LEU A 78 7.19 1.19 -17.26
CA LEU A 78 7.42 0.10 -16.31
C LEU A 78 6.23 -0.85 -16.24
N TYR A 79 5.00 -0.32 -16.25
CA TYR A 79 3.78 -1.14 -16.25
C TYR A 79 3.71 -2.05 -17.48
N SER A 80 4.07 -1.54 -18.65
CA SER A 80 4.09 -2.36 -19.88
C SER A 80 5.01 -3.57 -19.78
N GLN A 81 6.06 -3.51 -18.96
CA GLN A 81 7.01 -4.60 -18.75
C GLN A 81 6.54 -5.63 -17.73
N ILE A 82 5.69 -5.22 -16.78
CA ILE A 82 5.27 -6.09 -15.67
C ILE A 82 3.86 -6.68 -15.84
N LYS A 83 2.99 -6.09 -16.65
CA LYS A 83 1.55 -6.39 -16.71
C LYS A 83 1.19 -7.85 -17.00
N ASN A 84 2.07 -8.59 -17.68
CA ASN A 84 1.85 -10.00 -17.99
C ASN A 84 2.25 -10.92 -16.83
N ASP A 85 3.30 -10.57 -16.10
CA ASP A 85 3.85 -11.38 -15.00
C ASP A 85 3.24 -11.00 -13.64
N TYR A 86 2.84 -9.75 -13.50
CA TYR A 86 2.20 -9.21 -12.30
C TYR A 86 0.96 -8.39 -12.68
N PRO A 87 -0.19 -9.04 -12.82
CA PRO A 87 -1.41 -8.36 -13.23
C PRO A 87 -1.89 -7.39 -12.16
N ILE A 88 -2.11 -6.14 -12.58
CA ILE A 88 -2.74 -5.09 -11.79
C ILE A 88 -4.05 -4.75 -12.47
N ARG A 89 -5.13 -4.68 -11.69
CA ARG A 89 -6.47 -4.31 -12.17
C ARG A 89 -7.05 -3.20 -11.30
N ILE A 90 -8.05 -2.53 -11.82
CA ILE A 90 -8.80 -1.51 -11.09
C ILE A 90 -10.30 -1.76 -11.24
N THR A 91 -11.07 -1.42 -10.21
CA THR A 91 -12.54 -1.50 -10.24
C THR A 91 -13.17 -0.52 -9.26
N ARG A 92 -14.44 -0.16 -9.53
CA ARG A 92 -15.32 0.62 -8.64
C ARG A 92 -16.19 -0.24 -7.75
N ASP A 93 -16.18 -1.54 -7.98
CA ASP A 93 -17.03 -2.50 -7.28
C ASP A 93 -16.18 -3.44 -6.41
N LEU A 94 -16.46 -3.47 -5.10
CA LEU A 94 -15.69 -4.28 -4.14
C LEU A 94 -15.93 -5.77 -4.33
N ASP A 95 -17.16 -6.18 -4.67
CA ASP A 95 -17.48 -7.60 -4.84
C ASP A 95 -16.79 -8.15 -6.09
N THR A 96 -16.75 -7.36 -7.16
CA THR A 96 -15.95 -7.66 -8.36
C THR A 96 -14.46 -7.79 -8.01
N ALA A 97 -13.92 -6.91 -7.18
CA ALA A 97 -12.54 -7.02 -6.71
C ALA A 97 -12.30 -8.30 -5.91
N LYS A 98 -13.17 -8.60 -4.93
CA LYS A 98 -13.13 -9.83 -4.12
C LYS A 98 -13.21 -11.09 -5.00
N LYS A 99 -14.13 -11.09 -5.95
CA LYS A 99 -14.32 -12.21 -6.89
C LYS A 99 -13.07 -12.44 -7.73
N TRP A 100 -12.51 -11.39 -8.31
CA TRP A 100 -11.32 -11.47 -9.14
C TRP A 100 -10.13 -12.12 -8.42
N VAL A 101 -9.81 -11.70 -7.18
CA VAL A 101 -8.69 -12.31 -6.45
C VAL A 101 -8.97 -13.76 -6.06
N LYS A 102 -10.22 -14.10 -5.70
CA LYS A 102 -10.63 -15.49 -5.40
C LYS A 102 -10.50 -16.40 -6.62
N GLU A 103 -10.81 -15.90 -7.82
CA GLU A 103 -10.68 -16.65 -9.07
C GLU A 103 -9.21 -16.84 -9.45
N LYS A 104 -8.39 -15.82 -9.28
CA LYS A 104 -6.95 -15.87 -9.59
C LYS A 104 -6.17 -16.78 -8.65
N ALA A 105 -6.55 -16.82 -7.38
CA ALA A 105 -5.88 -17.66 -6.41
C ALA A 105 -6.03 -19.14 -6.72
N ARG A 106 -4.89 -19.86 -6.78
CA ARG A 106 -4.89 -21.31 -6.95
C ARG A 106 -5.45 -21.99 -5.71
N GLY A 107 -6.09 -23.13 -5.93
CA GLY A 107 -6.66 -23.95 -4.90
C GLY A 107 -6.69 -25.42 -5.32
N ARG A 108 -6.90 -26.30 -4.35
CA ARG A 108 -7.20 -27.71 -4.58
C ARG A 108 -8.69 -27.97 -4.45
N ILE A 109 -9.18 -29.00 -5.10
CA ILE A 109 -10.59 -29.42 -4.98
C ILE A 109 -10.66 -30.54 -3.96
N GLU A 110 -11.45 -30.32 -2.90
CA GLU A 110 -11.78 -31.33 -1.89
C GLU A 110 -13.31 -31.35 -1.72
N ASP A 111 -13.90 -32.52 -1.80
CA ASP A 111 -15.35 -32.73 -1.69
C ASP A 111 -16.19 -31.75 -2.56
N GLY A 112 -15.70 -31.48 -3.77
CA GLY A 112 -16.35 -30.57 -4.73
C GLY A 112 -16.20 -29.07 -4.41
N LYS A 113 -15.46 -28.72 -3.35
CA LYS A 113 -15.18 -27.32 -2.97
C LYS A 113 -13.74 -26.93 -3.31
N LYS A 114 -13.55 -25.69 -3.75
CA LYS A 114 -12.21 -25.13 -3.95
C LYS A 114 -11.66 -24.65 -2.61
N ILE A 115 -10.64 -25.37 -2.11
CA ILE A 115 -9.87 -24.95 -0.93
C ILE A 115 -8.67 -24.12 -1.41
N PRO A 116 -8.57 -22.83 -1.03
CA PRO A 116 -7.49 -21.99 -1.49
C PRO A 116 -6.13 -22.47 -0.95
N VAL A 117 -5.14 -22.52 -1.82
CA VAL A 117 -3.74 -22.80 -1.47
C VAL A 117 -2.94 -21.49 -1.49
N GLU A 118 -3.24 -20.60 -2.43
CA GLU A 118 -2.68 -19.25 -2.48
C GLU A 118 -3.50 -18.32 -1.60
N ARG A 119 -2.80 -17.54 -0.77
CA ARG A 119 -3.45 -16.61 0.16
C ARG A 119 -3.84 -15.31 -0.53
N TYR A 120 -5.01 -14.82 -0.16
CA TYR A 120 -5.48 -13.51 -0.59
C TYR A 120 -6.14 -12.75 0.58
N GLY A 121 -6.25 -11.43 0.43
CA GLY A 121 -6.87 -10.58 1.45
C GLY A 121 -7.08 -9.15 0.99
N ILE A 122 -7.74 -8.37 1.84
CA ILE A 122 -7.96 -6.94 1.63
C ILE A 122 -6.96 -6.13 2.44
N PHE A 123 -6.42 -5.09 1.82
CA PHE A 123 -5.56 -4.11 2.47
C PHE A 123 -6.16 -2.71 2.32
N ALA A 124 -6.08 -1.92 3.39
CA ALA A 124 -6.51 -0.53 3.38
C ALA A 124 -5.61 0.33 4.28
N ASP A 125 -5.41 1.60 3.94
CA ASP A 125 -4.70 2.55 4.81
C ASP A 125 -5.44 2.67 6.15
N SER A 126 -4.74 2.56 7.26
CA SER A 126 -5.28 2.65 8.63
C SER A 126 -6.13 3.90 8.89
N ARG A 127 -6.04 4.89 8.04
CA ARG A 127 -6.78 6.15 8.13
C ARG A 127 -7.85 6.33 7.05
N SER A 128 -8.17 5.27 6.33
CA SER A 128 -9.20 5.23 5.27
C SER A 128 -10.62 5.22 5.85
N GLY A 129 -10.95 6.24 6.66
CA GLY A 129 -12.21 6.30 7.42
C GLY A 129 -13.47 6.36 6.56
N ARG A 130 -13.34 6.64 5.26
CA ARG A 130 -14.48 6.74 4.34
C ARG A 130 -14.71 5.49 3.51
N LEU A 131 -13.96 4.42 3.78
CA LEU A 131 -14.24 3.07 3.24
C LEU A 131 -15.23 2.28 4.10
N LEU A 132 -15.64 2.79 5.27
CA LEU A 132 -16.62 2.11 6.13
C LEU A 132 -17.97 1.84 5.43
N PRO A 133 -18.54 2.74 4.61
CA PRO A 133 -19.76 2.45 3.84
C PRO A 133 -19.59 1.30 2.83
N GLU A 134 -18.36 1.01 2.43
CA GLU A 134 -18.00 -0.13 1.58
C GLU A 134 -17.70 -1.40 2.40
N ALA A 135 -18.14 -1.47 3.65
CA ALA A 135 -17.84 -2.56 4.59
C ALA A 135 -16.33 -2.84 4.78
N ILE A 136 -15.50 -1.82 4.61
CA ILE A 136 -14.06 -1.88 4.87
C ILE A 136 -13.76 -1.01 6.10
N PRO A 137 -13.74 -1.58 7.31
CA PRO A 137 -13.42 -0.86 8.53
C PRO A 137 -11.90 -0.65 8.63
N PRO A 138 -11.38 0.57 8.43
CA PRO A 138 -9.92 0.83 8.39
C PRO A 138 -9.30 0.92 9.79
N LYS A 139 -9.93 0.39 10.80
CA LYS A 139 -9.43 0.49 12.16
C LYS A 139 -8.30 -0.52 12.39
N MET A 140 -7.18 -0.02 12.90
CA MET A 140 -6.43 -0.80 13.88
C MET A 140 -7.41 -1.11 15.01
N THR A 141 -8.14 -2.19 14.89
CA THR A 141 -8.89 -2.68 16.03
C THR A 141 -7.85 -3.26 16.98
N SER A 142 -7.97 -2.96 18.28
CA SER A 142 -7.24 -3.68 19.33
C SER A 142 -7.38 -5.20 19.19
N ASP A 143 -8.34 -5.63 18.41
CA ASP A 143 -8.77 -7.02 18.25
C ASP A 143 -8.24 -7.67 16.96
N PHE A 144 -7.50 -6.95 16.10
CA PHE A 144 -6.86 -7.54 14.93
C PHE A 144 -5.77 -8.52 15.37
N ASN A 145 -5.97 -9.80 15.03
CA ASN A 145 -5.01 -10.85 15.30
C ASN A 145 -4.27 -11.24 14.00
N PRO A 146 -3.01 -10.82 13.81
CA PRO A 146 -2.25 -11.14 12.59
C PRO A 146 -2.11 -12.63 12.35
N GLY A 147 -1.98 -13.43 13.43
CA GLY A 147 -1.86 -14.89 13.36
C GLY A 147 -3.12 -15.52 12.77
N ARG A 148 -4.30 -15.19 13.28
CA ARG A 148 -5.58 -15.66 12.74
C ARG A 148 -5.79 -15.19 11.31
N TRP A 149 -5.60 -13.90 11.06
CA TRP A 149 -5.78 -13.32 9.73
C TRP A 149 -4.93 -14.03 8.68
N PHE A 150 -3.68 -14.36 9.03
CA PHE A 150 -2.72 -14.91 8.07
C PHE A 150 -2.65 -16.43 8.08
N LEU A 151 -2.95 -17.12 9.18
CA LEU A 151 -2.76 -18.57 9.29
C LEU A 151 -4.07 -19.36 9.22
N ASP A 152 -5.20 -18.79 9.67
CA ASP A 152 -6.48 -19.51 9.68
C ASP A 152 -6.95 -19.85 8.26
N THR A 153 -7.73 -20.91 8.19
CA THR A 153 -8.32 -21.43 6.94
C THR A 153 -9.53 -20.58 6.50
N ALA A 154 -10.06 -20.90 5.32
CA ALA A 154 -11.19 -20.17 4.72
C ALA A 154 -12.52 -20.31 5.49
N ASP A 155 -12.58 -21.16 6.52
CA ASP A 155 -13.77 -21.38 7.33
C ASP A 155 -13.90 -20.39 8.49
N TYR A 156 -12.84 -19.59 8.76
CA TYR A 156 -12.84 -18.62 9.85
C TYR A 156 -13.02 -17.18 9.33
N VAL A 157 -13.97 -16.47 9.92
CA VAL A 157 -14.29 -15.07 9.53
C VAL A 157 -13.11 -14.11 9.71
N ASP A 158 -12.26 -14.37 10.71
CA ASP A 158 -11.05 -13.57 10.97
C ASP A 158 -9.94 -13.81 9.95
N SER A 159 -10.06 -14.86 9.13
CA SER A 159 -9.07 -15.19 8.10
C SER A 159 -9.11 -14.20 6.92
N SER A 160 -7.95 -13.90 6.36
CA SER A 160 -7.83 -13.08 5.14
C SER A 160 -8.66 -13.62 3.97
N TYR A 161 -8.88 -14.93 3.92
CA TYR A 161 -9.70 -15.58 2.90
C TYR A 161 -11.17 -15.16 2.91
N PHE A 162 -11.69 -14.77 4.07
CA PHE A 162 -13.07 -14.28 4.18
C PHE A 162 -13.24 -12.92 3.53
N MET A 163 -12.16 -12.10 3.51
CA MET A 163 -12.15 -10.75 2.93
C MET A 163 -13.17 -9.79 3.59
N GLU A 164 -13.38 -9.94 4.89
CA GLU A 164 -14.21 -9.04 5.70
C GLU A 164 -13.36 -8.11 6.57
N ILE A 165 -12.18 -8.55 6.98
CA ILE A 165 -11.27 -7.78 7.83
C ILE A 165 -10.09 -7.31 6.98
N PRO A 166 -9.95 -6.00 6.70
CA PRO A 166 -8.80 -5.47 6.00
C PRO A 166 -7.58 -5.41 6.92
N ALA A 167 -6.41 -5.78 6.41
CA ALA A 167 -5.15 -5.50 7.07
C ALA A 167 -4.66 -4.09 6.69
N THR A 168 -4.16 -3.35 7.69
CA THR A 168 -3.56 -2.03 7.47
C THR A 168 -2.06 -2.13 7.23
N GLU A 169 -1.43 -1.02 6.84
CA GLU A 169 0.03 -0.92 6.70
C GLU A 169 0.79 -1.34 7.97
N PHE A 170 0.16 -1.20 9.15
CA PHE A 170 0.73 -1.63 10.42
C PHE A 170 0.52 -3.12 10.67
N ASN A 171 -0.66 -3.64 10.32
CA ASN A 171 -1.01 -5.05 10.55
C ASN A 171 -0.25 -6.01 9.62
N CYS A 172 0.09 -5.57 8.41
CA CYS A 172 0.73 -6.41 7.40
C CYS A 172 2.26 -6.33 7.38
N GLN A 173 2.89 -5.71 8.39
CA GLN A 173 4.34 -5.71 8.48
C GLN A 173 4.86 -7.13 8.67
N GLY A 174 5.75 -7.57 7.77
CA GLY A 174 6.26 -8.94 7.76
C GLY A 174 5.33 -9.99 7.14
N LEU A 175 4.09 -9.63 6.77
CA LEU A 175 3.12 -10.52 6.13
C LEU A 175 3.04 -10.26 4.64
N GLU A 176 2.83 -11.33 3.86
CA GLU A 176 2.65 -11.27 2.41
C GLU A 176 1.52 -12.24 2.01
N VAL A 177 0.75 -11.84 1.02
CA VAL A 177 -0.26 -12.69 0.38
C VAL A 177 0.10 -12.92 -1.08
N ASP A 178 -0.57 -13.85 -1.72
CA ASP A 178 -0.35 -14.07 -3.16
C ASP A 178 -1.14 -13.06 -4.00
N TRP A 179 -2.38 -12.78 -3.61
CA TRP A 179 -3.27 -11.86 -4.30
C TRP A 179 -3.90 -10.86 -3.34
N ALA A 180 -4.03 -9.61 -3.73
CA ALA A 180 -4.61 -8.60 -2.85
C ALA A 180 -5.65 -7.71 -3.51
N VAL A 181 -6.65 -7.32 -2.72
CA VAL A 181 -7.44 -6.12 -2.95
C VAL A 181 -6.79 -4.98 -2.17
N VAL A 182 -6.41 -3.92 -2.84
CA VAL A 182 -5.92 -2.69 -2.23
C VAL A 182 -7.02 -1.64 -2.32
N ALA A 183 -7.67 -1.37 -1.20
CA ALA A 183 -8.75 -0.39 -1.13
C ALA A 183 -8.18 1.02 -0.94
N TRP A 184 -8.46 1.90 -1.90
CA TRP A 184 -7.94 3.26 -1.93
C TRP A 184 -8.99 4.29 -1.54
N ASP A 185 -8.78 4.97 -0.42
CA ASP A 185 -9.65 6.05 0.04
C ASP A 185 -9.19 7.43 -0.49
N ALA A 186 -10.05 8.42 -0.34
CA ALA A 186 -9.81 9.79 -0.74
C ALA A 186 -8.78 10.56 0.13
N SER A 187 -7.99 9.87 0.95
CA SER A 187 -6.95 10.47 1.78
C SER A 187 -5.72 10.95 0.98
N MET A 188 -5.50 10.38 -0.21
CA MET A 188 -4.42 10.72 -1.12
C MET A 188 -5.01 10.87 -2.53
N ARG A 189 -5.02 12.09 -3.06
CA ARG A 189 -5.70 12.45 -4.33
C ARG A 189 -4.71 13.05 -5.32
N PRO A 190 -4.78 12.70 -6.60
CA PRO A 190 -3.93 13.30 -7.62
C PRO A 190 -4.32 14.76 -7.87
N THR A 191 -3.32 15.58 -8.10
CA THR A 191 -3.46 16.99 -8.56
C THR A 191 -2.59 17.20 -9.79
N LYS A 192 -2.59 18.40 -10.36
CA LYS A 192 -1.71 18.72 -11.50
C LYS A 192 -0.22 18.59 -11.11
N ASP A 193 0.11 18.98 -9.87
CA ASP A 193 1.50 19.10 -9.40
C ASP A 193 1.99 17.91 -8.54
N GLY A 194 1.20 16.84 -8.43
CA GLY A 194 1.56 15.70 -7.60
C GLY A 194 0.37 15.11 -6.84
N TRP A 195 0.59 14.73 -5.58
CA TRP A 195 -0.47 14.26 -4.69
C TRP A 195 -0.86 15.31 -3.67
N SER A 196 -2.15 15.45 -3.42
CA SER A 196 -2.67 16.14 -2.24
C SER A 196 -2.99 15.12 -1.15
N TYR A 197 -2.60 15.42 0.07
CA TYR A 197 -2.72 14.53 1.22
C TYR A 197 -3.71 15.09 2.23
N HIS A 198 -4.61 14.24 2.69
CA HIS A 198 -5.71 14.64 3.56
C HIS A 198 -5.86 13.69 4.75
N LYS A 199 -6.32 14.21 5.85
CA LYS A 199 -6.80 13.43 7.00
C LYS A 199 -8.27 13.74 7.26
N LEU A 200 -9.03 12.72 7.60
CA LEU A 200 -10.40 12.89 8.05
C LEU A 200 -10.38 13.41 9.50
N THR A 201 -11.00 14.54 9.74
CA THR A 201 -11.08 15.18 11.06
C THR A 201 -12.53 15.29 11.46
N ARG A 202 -12.84 14.97 12.73
CA ARG A 202 -14.14 15.19 13.30
C ARG A 202 -14.22 16.61 13.87
N TYR A 203 -15.35 17.26 13.71
CA TYR A 203 -15.60 18.51 14.41
C TYR A 203 -15.66 18.27 15.93
N SER A 204 -14.74 18.87 16.66
CA SER A 204 -14.72 18.92 18.12
C SER A 204 -14.83 20.37 18.56
N GLY A 205 -16.01 20.97 18.50
CA GLY A 205 -16.19 22.38 18.85
C GLY A 205 -17.48 22.64 19.61
N GLY A 206 -17.39 23.53 20.61
CA GLY A 206 -18.39 23.80 21.67
C GLY A 206 -19.77 24.32 21.25
N ASN A 207 -20.13 24.32 19.97
CA ASN A 207 -21.51 24.54 19.52
C ASN A 207 -21.97 23.30 18.74
N LYS A 208 -22.35 22.27 19.51
CA LYS A 208 -22.74 20.93 19.00
C LYS A 208 -23.89 20.93 17.98
N GLN A 209 -24.59 22.04 17.80
CA GLN A 209 -25.78 22.11 16.94
C GLN A 209 -25.52 22.52 15.48
N ARG A 210 -24.33 23.06 15.12
CA ARG A 210 -24.08 23.55 13.76
C ARG A 210 -23.20 22.68 12.89
N PHE A 211 -22.36 21.81 13.45
CA PHE A 211 -21.43 20.98 12.67
C PHE A 211 -21.27 19.58 13.28
N GLN A 212 -22.28 18.75 13.12
CA GLN A 212 -22.12 17.30 13.34
C GLN A 212 -21.54 16.73 12.05
N GLY A 213 -20.26 16.27 12.07
CA GLY A 213 -19.71 15.61 10.91
C GLY A 213 -18.17 15.53 10.89
N SER A 214 -17.69 14.89 9.89
CA SER A 214 -16.26 14.81 9.57
C SER A 214 -15.97 15.67 8.34
N TYR A 215 -14.75 16.15 8.22
CA TYR A 215 -14.29 16.89 7.05
C TYR A 215 -12.84 16.51 6.72
N TRP A 216 -12.44 16.71 5.45
CA TRP A 216 -11.08 16.52 5.03
C TRP A 216 -10.22 17.74 5.34
N GLN A 217 -9.14 17.53 6.08
CA GLN A 217 -8.14 18.55 6.38
C GLN A 217 -6.86 18.23 5.60
N ASN A 218 -6.30 19.22 4.92
CA ASN A 218 -5.03 19.07 4.20
C ASN A 218 -3.87 18.81 5.17
N ILE A 219 -3.04 17.84 4.82
CA ILE A 219 -1.78 17.56 5.50
C ILE A 219 -0.70 18.41 4.81
N ARG A 220 -0.12 19.37 5.56
CA ARG A 220 0.91 20.28 5.03
C ARG A 220 2.33 19.89 5.44
N LYS A 221 2.48 19.10 6.50
CA LYS A 221 3.80 18.67 7.01
C LYS A 221 4.37 17.60 6.08
N PRO A 222 5.58 17.82 5.50
CA PRO A 222 6.21 16.88 4.57
C PRO A 222 6.34 15.47 5.14
N GLU A 223 6.74 15.35 6.40
CA GLU A 223 6.92 14.06 7.06
C GLU A 223 5.61 13.24 7.08
N LEU A 224 4.48 13.92 7.34
CA LEU A 224 3.17 13.27 7.35
C LEU A 224 2.68 12.92 5.95
N GLN A 225 3.04 13.70 4.93
CA GLN A 225 2.79 13.37 3.52
C GLN A 225 3.59 12.14 3.12
N GLN A 226 4.87 12.10 3.50
CA GLN A 226 5.73 10.94 3.24
C GLN A 226 5.22 9.68 3.95
N TYR A 227 4.72 9.79 5.19
CA TYR A 227 4.06 8.67 5.86
C TYR A 227 2.87 8.12 5.06
N ARG A 228 2.03 9.00 4.50
CA ARG A 228 0.90 8.59 3.67
C ARG A 228 1.36 7.85 2.42
N LYS A 229 2.33 8.42 1.73
CA LYS A 229 2.92 7.82 0.54
C LYS A 229 3.51 6.45 0.84
N ASN A 230 4.26 6.33 1.94
CA ASN A 230 4.85 5.07 2.36
C ASN A 230 3.79 4.03 2.80
N ALA A 231 2.69 4.45 3.44
CA ALA A 231 1.58 3.56 3.74
C ALA A 231 1.04 2.91 2.45
N HIS A 232 0.76 3.70 1.41
CA HIS A 232 0.31 3.17 0.12
C HIS A 232 1.38 2.30 -0.56
N ARG A 233 2.67 2.67 -0.45
CA ARG A 233 3.77 1.82 -0.93
C ARG A 233 3.73 0.44 -0.26
N VAL A 234 3.58 0.40 1.06
CA VAL A 234 3.47 -0.85 1.82
C VAL A 234 2.31 -1.69 1.32
N LEU A 235 1.10 -1.09 1.18
CA LEU A 235 -0.09 -1.83 0.75
C LEU A 235 0.03 -2.38 -0.67
N LEU A 236 0.54 -1.57 -1.60
CA LEU A 236 0.72 -1.98 -2.99
C LEU A 236 1.73 -3.12 -3.15
N THR A 237 2.68 -3.26 -2.23
CA THR A 237 3.77 -4.25 -2.32
C THR A 237 3.55 -5.48 -1.45
N ARG A 238 2.33 -5.73 -0.91
CA ARG A 238 2.06 -6.89 -0.04
C ARG A 238 1.66 -8.16 -0.78
N ALA A 239 1.34 -8.08 -2.06
CA ALA A 239 1.02 -9.26 -2.85
C ALA A 239 2.22 -9.70 -3.70
N ARG A 240 2.36 -11.03 -3.87
CA ARG A 240 3.44 -11.64 -4.65
C ARG A 240 3.09 -11.82 -6.12
N GLN A 241 1.80 -11.98 -6.44
CA GLN A 241 1.38 -12.41 -7.78
C GLN A 241 0.55 -11.39 -8.52
N GLY A 242 -0.21 -10.55 -7.82
CA GLY A 242 -0.98 -9.48 -8.45
C GLY A 242 -1.95 -8.82 -7.48
N ILE A 243 -2.47 -7.68 -7.91
CA ILE A 243 -3.38 -6.86 -7.11
C ILE A 243 -4.56 -6.37 -7.94
N VAL A 244 -5.65 -6.07 -7.24
CA VAL A 244 -6.72 -5.24 -7.77
C VAL A 244 -6.90 -4.02 -6.87
N ILE A 245 -6.91 -2.85 -7.47
CA ILE A 245 -7.11 -1.59 -6.76
C ILE A 245 -8.60 -1.29 -6.79
N PHE A 246 -9.20 -1.24 -5.61
CA PHE A 246 -10.59 -0.84 -5.44
C PHE A 246 -10.64 0.65 -5.09
N VAL A 247 -11.35 1.42 -5.92
CA VAL A 247 -11.58 2.86 -5.71
C VAL A 247 -13.08 3.10 -5.75
N PRO A 248 -13.74 3.45 -4.62
CA PRO A 248 -15.19 3.67 -4.59
C PRO A 248 -15.67 4.72 -5.60
N SER A 249 -16.93 4.65 -5.97
CA SER A 249 -17.58 5.69 -6.79
C SER A 249 -17.83 6.98 -6.01
N GLY A 250 -17.81 6.89 -4.68
CA GLY A 250 -18.20 8.00 -3.83
C GLY A 250 -19.72 8.10 -3.68
N ASP A 251 -20.15 9.24 -3.12
CA ASP A 251 -21.54 9.53 -2.84
C ASP A 251 -21.77 11.04 -2.99
N PRO A 252 -22.63 11.50 -3.91
CA PRO A 252 -22.88 12.92 -4.14
C PRO A 252 -23.53 13.61 -2.94
N ASP A 253 -24.26 12.86 -2.11
CA ASP A 253 -24.94 13.40 -0.94
C ASP A 253 -24.04 13.43 0.30
N ASP A 254 -22.88 12.77 0.29
CA ASP A 254 -21.88 12.80 1.34
C ASP A 254 -20.71 13.70 0.97
N HIS A 255 -20.65 14.91 1.55
CA HIS A 255 -19.58 15.88 1.28
C HIS A 255 -18.17 15.37 1.57
N THR A 256 -18.01 14.29 2.35
CA THR A 256 -16.72 13.65 2.62
C THR A 256 -16.39 12.51 1.65
N ARG A 257 -17.37 12.09 0.84
CA ARG A 257 -17.23 11.02 -0.16
C ARG A 257 -17.58 11.48 -1.58
N LYS A 258 -17.42 12.74 -1.88
CA LYS A 258 -17.75 13.28 -3.20
C LYS A 258 -17.10 12.47 -4.32
N PRO A 259 -17.85 12.15 -5.39
CA PRO A 259 -17.32 11.39 -6.53
C PRO A 259 -16.01 11.95 -7.08
N GLU A 260 -15.86 13.29 -7.15
CA GLU A 260 -14.66 13.93 -7.68
C GLU A 260 -13.38 13.56 -6.92
N TYR A 261 -13.49 13.17 -5.64
CA TYR A 261 -12.34 12.75 -4.85
C TYR A 261 -11.78 11.40 -5.30
N TYR A 262 -12.66 10.54 -5.80
CA TYR A 262 -12.34 9.18 -6.24
C TYR A 262 -12.11 9.11 -7.74
N ASP A 263 -12.83 9.91 -8.54
CA ASP A 263 -12.70 9.93 -10.00
C ASP A 263 -11.30 10.30 -10.45
N GLY A 264 -10.70 11.30 -9.79
CA GLY A 264 -9.31 11.66 -10.05
C GLY A 264 -8.33 10.51 -9.83
N ILE A 265 -8.53 9.73 -8.75
CA ILE A 265 -7.71 8.56 -8.42
C ILE A 265 -7.89 7.47 -9.47
N PHE A 266 -9.14 7.13 -9.77
CA PHE A 266 -9.48 6.11 -10.76
C PHE A 266 -8.93 6.43 -12.13
N ASN A 267 -9.13 7.67 -12.60
CA ASN A 267 -8.65 8.14 -13.89
C ASN A 267 -7.11 8.14 -13.96
N TYR A 268 -6.43 8.46 -12.86
CA TYR A 268 -4.98 8.38 -12.79
C TYR A 268 -4.45 6.97 -13.05
N PHE A 269 -5.04 5.96 -12.43
CA PHE A 269 -4.67 4.57 -12.68
C PHE A 269 -4.97 4.13 -14.12
N LYS A 270 -6.11 4.56 -14.67
CA LYS A 270 -6.48 4.31 -16.07
C LYS A 270 -5.49 4.98 -17.04
N GLU A 271 -5.04 6.19 -16.71
CA GLU A 271 -4.04 6.91 -17.51
C GLU A 271 -2.71 6.16 -17.59
N ILE A 272 -2.29 5.50 -16.53
CA ILE A 272 -1.09 4.64 -16.52
C ILE A 272 -1.28 3.41 -17.42
N GLY A 273 -2.51 3.06 -17.76
CA GLY A 273 -2.86 1.91 -18.59
C GLY A 273 -3.31 0.69 -17.79
N ILE A 274 -3.60 0.86 -16.50
CA ILE A 274 -4.18 -0.20 -15.67
C ILE A 274 -5.60 -0.49 -16.15
N GLU A 275 -5.85 -1.75 -16.50
CA GLU A 275 -7.12 -2.20 -17.05
C GLU A 275 -8.18 -2.33 -15.95
N GLU A 276 -9.39 -1.87 -16.27
CA GLU A 276 -10.55 -2.05 -15.42
C GLU A 276 -11.07 -3.48 -15.51
N ILE A 277 -11.52 -4.02 -14.40
CA ILE A 277 -12.31 -5.25 -14.39
C ILE A 277 -13.75 -4.86 -14.72
N PRO A 278 -14.35 -5.48 -15.73
CA PRO A 278 -15.74 -5.20 -16.11
C PRO A 278 -16.75 -5.61 -15.02
#